data_db366cd60d1b46d692a51622c8b16f61
#
_entry.id   db366cd60d1b46d692a51622c8b16f61
#
_cell.length_a   1.000
_cell.length_b   1.000
_cell.length_c   1.000
_cell.angle_alpha   90.00
_cell.angle_beta   90.00
_cell.angle_gamma   90.00
#
_symmetry.space_group_name_H-M   'P 1'
#
loop_
_entity.id
_entity.type
_entity.pdbx_description
1 polymer ?
#
loop_
_entity_poly.entity_id
_entity_poly.type
_entity_poly.pdbx_seq_one_letter_code
_entity_poly.pdbx_strand_id
1 'polypeptide(L)'
;MLNESEKEQLDQHGFLLLERLISSDTTLQLRERSLTLAAAEQETGASHTYLANDSAQRVWNLVDKGEIFEEAIQQPKMLAAMEYLLGADCTLSSFTVNVLYPGAPDAGLHIDYPLSGLPTPRPSFPLVANSVWFLDDFTLENGATSCVPGSHRRLEALPESGVEYTDELQICGPRGSVLIVNGAIWHGSSENRTNEPRVGLLGFFCRSMLKPQQAHLKLVSDEVVSRATPTLKRLLGFDSLPNMNA
;
A
#
# COMPACT_ATOMS: atom_id res chain seq x y z
N MET A 1 3.61 -16.06 -10.40
CA MET A 1 4.62 -16.40 -9.37
C MET A 1 5.78 -15.44 -9.51
N LEU A 2 6.51 -15.20 -8.41
CA LEU A 2 7.77 -14.45 -8.44
C LEU A 2 8.90 -15.35 -8.93
N ASN A 3 9.85 -14.79 -9.69
CA ASN A 3 11.12 -15.44 -9.98
C ASN A 3 12.11 -15.27 -8.82
N GLU A 4 13.25 -15.98 -8.86
CA GLU A 4 14.23 -15.97 -7.76
C GLU A 4 14.85 -14.58 -7.55
N SER A 5 15.13 -13.82 -8.61
CA SER A 5 15.68 -12.45 -8.49
C SER A 5 14.68 -11.49 -7.81
N GLU A 6 13.38 -11.62 -8.09
CA GLU A 6 12.34 -10.81 -7.44
C GLU A 6 12.20 -11.13 -5.95
N LYS A 7 12.33 -12.39 -5.57
CA LYS A 7 12.38 -12.82 -4.17
C LYS A 7 13.61 -12.27 -3.47
N GLU A 8 14.77 -12.40 -4.12
CA GLU A 8 16.04 -11.90 -3.59
C GLU A 8 16.00 -10.38 -3.35
N GLN A 9 15.38 -9.60 -4.24
CA GLN A 9 15.17 -8.16 -4.04
C GLN A 9 14.33 -7.88 -2.79
N LEU A 10 13.23 -8.61 -2.58
CA LEU A 10 12.40 -8.48 -1.38
C LEU A 10 13.18 -8.84 -0.11
N ASP A 11 13.97 -9.91 -0.14
CA ASP A 11 14.72 -10.38 1.01
C ASP A 11 15.90 -9.47 1.36
N GLN A 12 16.60 -8.94 0.35
CA GLN A 12 17.79 -8.11 0.56
C GLN A 12 17.45 -6.64 0.77
N HIS A 13 16.57 -6.09 -0.08
CA HIS A 13 16.27 -4.67 -0.07
C HIS A 13 14.98 -4.32 0.68
N GLY A 14 14.05 -5.25 0.83
CA GLY A 14 12.75 -5.03 1.49
C GLY A 14 11.69 -4.43 0.57
N PHE A 15 11.97 -4.25 -0.71
CA PHE A 15 11.02 -3.77 -1.71
C PHE A 15 11.27 -4.40 -3.09
N LEU A 16 10.25 -4.34 -3.95
CA LEU A 16 10.30 -4.79 -5.35
C LEU A 16 9.40 -3.89 -6.20
N LEU A 17 9.95 -3.27 -7.24
CA LEU A 17 9.18 -2.52 -8.22
C LEU A 17 8.80 -3.44 -9.40
N LEU A 18 7.51 -3.63 -9.61
CA LEU A 18 6.93 -4.33 -10.75
C LEU A 18 6.49 -3.30 -11.80
N GLU A 19 7.39 -2.96 -12.73
CA GLU A 19 7.11 -1.91 -13.71
C GLU A 19 6.02 -2.31 -14.71
N ARG A 20 5.11 -1.36 -15.01
CA ARG A 20 4.03 -1.52 -15.99
C ARG A 20 3.22 -2.81 -15.82
N LEU A 21 2.97 -3.17 -14.58
CA LEU A 21 2.20 -4.38 -14.23
C LEU A 21 0.74 -4.26 -14.66
N ILE A 22 0.22 -3.05 -14.70
CA ILE A 22 -1.16 -2.71 -15.05
C ILE A 22 -1.19 -2.02 -16.41
N SER A 23 -2.19 -2.34 -17.23
CA SER A 23 -2.36 -1.70 -18.54
C SER A 23 -2.56 -0.18 -18.42
N SER A 24 -2.17 0.56 -19.44
CA SER A 24 -2.37 2.01 -19.47
C SER A 24 -3.84 2.39 -19.32
N ASP A 25 -4.75 1.66 -19.96
CA ASP A 25 -6.19 1.93 -19.92
C ASP A 25 -6.75 1.70 -18.52
N THR A 26 -6.42 0.58 -17.88
CA THR A 26 -6.83 0.30 -16.49
C THR A 26 -6.25 1.33 -15.52
N THR A 27 -4.99 1.74 -15.73
CA THR A 27 -4.34 2.75 -14.90
C THR A 27 -5.06 4.10 -14.98
N LEU A 28 -5.45 4.53 -16.19
CA LEU A 28 -6.20 5.78 -16.38
C LEU A 28 -7.58 5.71 -15.72
N GLN A 29 -8.31 4.61 -15.90
CA GLN A 29 -9.62 4.43 -15.27
C GLN A 29 -9.53 4.45 -13.73
N LEU A 30 -8.53 3.76 -13.16
CA LEU A 30 -8.26 3.79 -11.71
C LEU A 30 -7.97 5.21 -11.24
N ARG A 31 -7.14 5.97 -11.98
CA ARG A 31 -6.79 7.35 -11.66
C ARG A 31 -8.01 8.27 -11.68
N GLU A 32 -8.79 8.25 -12.75
CA GLU A 32 -9.99 9.07 -12.90
C GLU A 32 -11.02 8.77 -11.81
N ARG A 33 -11.27 7.48 -11.54
CA ARG A 33 -12.17 7.06 -10.47
C ARG A 33 -11.67 7.51 -9.10
N SER A 34 -10.37 7.41 -8.84
CA SER A 34 -9.75 7.85 -7.59
C SER A 34 -9.93 9.34 -7.33
N LEU A 35 -9.69 10.17 -8.35
CA LEU A 35 -9.88 11.63 -8.24
C LEU A 35 -11.36 12.02 -8.09
N THR A 36 -12.26 11.34 -8.79
CA THR A 36 -13.71 11.54 -8.62
C THR A 36 -14.15 11.27 -7.19
N LEU A 37 -13.67 10.17 -6.59
CA LEU A 37 -13.99 9.83 -5.21
C LEU A 37 -13.40 10.85 -4.23
N ALA A 38 -12.16 11.27 -4.45
CA ALA A 38 -11.50 12.26 -3.60
C ALA A 38 -12.27 13.61 -3.62
N ALA A 39 -12.68 14.08 -4.80
CA ALA A 39 -13.47 15.30 -4.95
C ALA A 39 -14.83 15.19 -4.26
N ALA A 40 -15.54 14.09 -4.44
CA ALA A 40 -16.85 13.87 -3.81
C ALA A 40 -16.76 13.86 -2.26
N GLU A 41 -15.69 13.28 -1.70
CA GLU A 41 -15.47 13.33 -0.24
C GLU A 41 -15.14 14.73 0.26
N GLN A 42 -14.44 15.55 -0.53
CA GLN A 42 -14.21 16.97 -0.21
C GLN A 42 -15.51 17.77 -0.20
N GLU A 43 -16.35 17.62 -1.23
CA GLU A 43 -17.63 18.30 -1.35
C GLU A 43 -18.59 17.97 -0.19
N THR A 44 -18.57 16.74 0.30
CA THR A 44 -19.44 16.30 1.40
C THR A 44 -18.84 16.55 2.78
N GLY A 45 -17.59 17.02 2.88
CA GLY A 45 -16.88 17.18 4.15
C GLY A 45 -16.45 15.85 4.79
N ALA A 46 -16.50 14.75 4.06
CA ALA A 46 -16.06 13.42 4.52
C ALA A 46 -14.58 13.14 4.24
N SER A 47 -13.87 14.11 3.66
CA SER A 47 -12.48 13.96 3.25
C SER A 47 -11.57 13.68 4.45
N HIS A 48 -10.74 12.63 4.33
CA HIS A 48 -9.68 12.36 5.27
C HIS A 48 -8.36 12.94 4.76
N THR A 49 -8.02 14.13 5.23
CA THR A 49 -6.78 14.82 4.88
C THR A 49 -5.72 14.64 5.96
N TYR A 50 -4.46 14.75 5.58
CA TYR A 50 -3.31 14.64 6.46
C TYR A 50 -2.12 15.36 5.83
N LEU A 51 -1.00 15.45 6.53
CA LEU A 51 0.14 16.32 6.28
C LEU A 51 -0.21 17.81 6.49
N ALA A 52 0.83 18.64 6.48
CA ALA A 52 0.67 20.08 6.67
C ALA A 52 -0.25 20.68 5.59
N ASN A 53 -1.16 21.58 5.99
CA ASN A 53 -2.11 22.27 5.12
C ASN A 53 -3.05 21.32 4.35
N ASP A 54 -3.38 20.16 4.92
CA ASP A 54 -4.25 19.16 4.28
C ASP A 54 -3.77 18.75 2.88
N SER A 55 -2.45 18.77 2.68
CA SER A 55 -1.82 18.56 1.38
C SER A 55 -1.74 17.09 0.93
N ALA A 56 -2.31 16.19 1.69
CA ALA A 56 -2.53 14.80 1.28
C ALA A 56 -3.93 14.35 1.68
N GLN A 57 -4.55 13.54 0.83
CA GLN A 57 -5.88 12.98 1.07
C GLN A 57 -5.88 11.47 0.90
N ARG A 58 -6.61 10.80 1.77
CA ARG A 58 -6.84 9.35 1.71
C ARG A 58 -8.31 9.03 1.56
N VAL A 59 -8.67 8.28 0.51
CA VAL A 59 -10.01 7.72 0.31
C VAL A 59 -9.98 6.26 0.74
N TRP A 60 -10.81 5.90 1.71
CA TRP A 60 -10.85 4.58 2.32
C TRP A 60 -11.86 3.64 1.66
N ASN A 61 -11.74 2.34 1.95
CA ASN A 61 -12.69 1.28 1.59
C ASN A 61 -12.95 1.17 0.08
N LEU A 62 -11.87 1.13 -0.72
CA LEU A 62 -11.97 1.11 -2.17
C LEU A 62 -12.69 -0.12 -2.71
N VAL A 63 -12.61 -1.27 -2.03
CA VAL A 63 -13.30 -2.49 -2.45
C VAL A 63 -14.80 -2.27 -2.61
N ASP A 64 -15.39 -1.36 -1.83
CA ASP A 64 -16.82 -1.03 -1.90
C ASP A 64 -17.11 0.23 -2.75
N LYS A 65 -16.11 0.71 -3.53
CA LYS A 65 -16.21 1.96 -4.31
C LYS A 65 -16.09 1.76 -5.82
N GLY A 66 -16.16 0.50 -6.29
CA GLY A 66 -16.21 0.15 -7.70
C GLY A 66 -15.47 -1.14 -8.04
N GLU A 67 -16.03 -1.91 -8.98
CA GLU A 67 -15.50 -3.22 -9.44
C GLU A 67 -14.04 -3.13 -9.90
N ILE A 68 -13.65 -2.01 -10.50
CA ILE A 68 -12.26 -1.79 -10.94
C ILE A 68 -11.23 -1.91 -9.78
N PHE A 69 -11.61 -1.55 -8.57
CA PHE A 69 -10.75 -1.71 -7.40
C PHE A 69 -10.76 -3.14 -6.88
N GLU A 70 -11.91 -3.83 -6.98
CA GLU A 70 -12.01 -5.25 -6.66
C GLU A 70 -11.12 -6.09 -7.57
N GLU A 71 -11.11 -5.77 -8.87
CA GLU A 71 -10.26 -6.42 -9.87
C GLU A 71 -8.78 -6.10 -9.62
N ALA A 72 -8.45 -4.83 -9.41
CA ALA A 72 -7.08 -4.39 -9.21
C ALA A 72 -6.42 -5.10 -8.02
N ILE A 73 -7.06 -5.15 -6.86
CA ILE A 73 -6.46 -5.74 -5.65
C ILE A 73 -6.20 -7.25 -5.77
N GLN A 74 -6.76 -7.90 -6.78
CA GLN A 74 -6.56 -9.31 -7.09
C GLN A 74 -5.47 -9.56 -8.14
N GLN A 75 -4.67 -8.56 -8.52
CA GLN A 75 -3.63 -8.70 -9.53
C GLN A 75 -2.66 -9.85 -9.17
N PRO A 76 -2.53 -10.90 -10.03
CA PRO A 76 -1.92 -12.16 -9.61
C PRO A 76 -0.44 -12.05 -9.21
N LYS A 77 0.35 -11.21 -9.90
CA LYS A 77 1.78 -11.08 -9.61
C LYS A 77 2.02 -10.28 -8.32
N MET A 78 1.20 -9.26 -8.08
CA MET A 78 1.20 -8.51 -6.82
C MET A 78 0.81 -9.43 -5.65
N LEU A 79 -0.26 -10.23 -5.79
CA LEU A 79 -0.67 -11.19 -4.76
C LEU A 79 0.42 -12.23 -4.47
N ALA A 80 1.10 -12.74 -5.51
CA ALA A 80 2.21 -13.66 -5.31
C ALA A 80 3.35 -13.06 -4.46
N ALA A 81 3.58 -11.74 -4.55
CA ALA A 81 4.53 -11.05 -3.69
C ALA A 81 4.04 -10.91 -2.25
N MET A 82 2.74 -10.61 -2.06
CA MET A 82 2.14 -10.56 -0.73
C MET A 82 2.15 -11.94 -0.05
N GLU A 83 1.80 -12.99 -0.78
CA GLU A 83 1.83 -14.37 -0.28
C GLU A 83 3.26 -14.83 0.04
N TYR A 84 4.25 -14.41 -0.74
CA TYR A 84 5.66 -14.67 -0.43
C TYR A 84 6.09 -14.04 0.90
N LEU A 85 5.72 -12.78 1.14
CA LEU A 85 6.09 -12.07 2.36
C LEU A 85 5.29 -12.51 3.59
N LEU A 86 3.99 -12.70 3.43
CA LEU A 86 3.05 -12.80 4.55
C LEU A 86 2.44 -14.20 4.76
N GLY A 87 2.61 -15.09 3.79
CA GLY A 87 1.95 -16.39 3.76
C GLY A 87 0.72 -16.43 2.86
N ALA A 88 0.37 -17.63 2.40
CA ALA A 88 -0.72 -17.84 1.43
C ALA A 88 -2.12 -17.45 1.96
N ASP A 89 -2.27 -17.33 3.26
CA ASP A 89 -3.49 -16.95 3.98
C ASP A 89 -3.55 -15.46 4.33
N CYS A 90 -2.61 -14.64 3.81
CA CYS A 90 -2.60 -13.20 4.07
C CYS A 90 -3.92 -12.54 3.69
N THR A 91 -4.28 -11.51 4.45
CA THR A 91 -5.54 -10.76 4.28
C THR A 91 -5.26 -9.31 3.90
N LEU A 92 -6.21 -8.68 3.24
CA LEU A 92 -6.21 -7.25 2.98
C LEU A 92 -6.54 -6.51 4.28
N SER A 93 -5.62 -5.67 4.72
CA SER A 93 -5.84 -4.84 5.92
C SER A 93 -6.60 -3.57 5.58
N SER A 94 -6.20 -2.90 4.49
CA SER A 94 -6.94 -1.75 3.93
C SER A 94 -6.59 -1.56 2.46
N PHE A 95 -7.49 -0.92 1.71
CA PHE A 95 -7.24 -0.49 0.33
C PHE A 95 -7.73 0.94 0.16
N THR A 96 -6.81 1.85 -0.19
CA THR A 96 -7.06 3.28 -0.16
C THR A 96 -6.47 3.99 -1.37
N VAL A 97 -7.10 5.10 -1.80
CA VAL A 97 -6.43 6.12 -2.63
C VAL A 97 -5.52 6.95 -1.74
N ASN A 98 -4.40 7.36 -2.29
CA ASN A 98 -3.53 8.36 -1.71
C ASN A 98 -3.26 9.46 -2.75
N VAL A 99 -3.80 10.64 -2.52
CA VAL A 99 -3.55 11.84 -3.33
C VAL A 99 -2.57 12.72 -2.58
N LEU A 100 -1.44 13.01 -3.22
CA LEU A 100 -0.44 13.95 -2.71
C LEU A 100 -0.54 15.23 -3.53
N TYR A 101 -1.11 16.27 -2.94
CA TYR A 101 -1.35 17.55 -3.62
C TYR A 101 -0.06 18.36 -3.80
N PRO A 102 -0.05 19.38 -4.70
CA PRO A 102 1.04 20.32 -4.82
C PRO A 102 1.46 20.95 -3.49
N GLY A 103 2.76 20.99 -3.22
CA GLY A 103 3.30 21.52 -1.97
C GLY A 103 3.19 20.60 -0.76
N ALA A 104 2.77 19.35 -0.94
CA ALA A 104 2.81 18.37 0.13
C ALA A 104 4.26 18.15 0.59
N PRO A 105 4.56 18.30 1.89
CA PRO A 105 5.91 18.14 2.40
C PRO A 105 6.34 16.66 2.39
N ASP A 106 7.61 16.44 2.60
CA ASP A 106 8.14 15.13 2.93
C ASP A 106 7.44 14.58 4.18
N ALA A 107 6.95 13.34 4.09
CA ALA A 107 6.22 12.71 5.19
C ALA A 107 7.13 12.10 6.28
N GLY A 108 8.45 12.09 6.02
CA GLY A 108 9.43 11.43 6.85
C GLY A 108 9.38 9.90 6.76
N LEU A 109 10.49 9.29 7.13
CA LEU A 109 10.61 7.83 7.16
C LEU A 109 9.90 7.23 8.37
N HIS A 110 9.23 6.11 8.18
CA HIS A 110 8.59 5.32 9.22
C HIS A 110 8.63 3.82 8.90
N ILE A 111 8.21 3.01 9.82
CA ILE A 111 7.81 1.62 9.59
C ILE A 111 6.31 1.50 9.86
N ASP A 112 5.66 0.55 9.21
CA ASP A 112 4.22 0.39 9.34
C ASP A 112 3.77 -0.09 10.73
N TYR A 113 2.57 0.35 11.14
CA TYR A 113 1.87 -0.27 12.26
C TYR A 113 1.40 -1.69 11.85
N PRO A 114 1.46 -2.73 12.73
CA PRO A 114 1.76 -2.62 14.17
C PRO A 114 3.25 -2.65 14.53
N LEU A 115 4.15 -2.82 13.56
CA LEU A 115 5.58 -2.97 13.82
C LEU A 115 6.19 -1.81 14.61
N SER A 116 5.76 -0.57 14.31
CA SER A 116 6.20 0.64 15.04
C SER A 116 5.82 0.64 16.51
N GLY A 117 4.76 -0.08 16.90
CA GLY A 117 4.29 -0.19 18.27
C GLY A 117 4.79 -1.44 19.02
N LEU A 118 5.53 -2.33 18.36
CA LEU A 118 6.05 -3.54 18.99
C LEU A 118 7.33 -3.26 19.81
N PRO A 119 7.56 -4.02 20.89
CA PRO A 119 8.84 -3.98 21.61
C PRO A 119 9.99 -4.49 20.75
N THR A 120 11.20 -4.08 21.08
CA THR A 120 12.43 -4.56 20.43
C THR A 120 12.99 -5.79 21.16
N PRO A 121 13.65 -6.72 20.44
CA PRO A 121 13.76 -6.78 18.99
C PRO A 121 12.41 -7.11 18.33
N ARG A 122 12.12 -6.49 17.17
CA ARG A 122 10.93 -6.80 16.38
C ARG A 122 11.04 -8.16 15.71
N PRO A 123 9.92 -8.76 15.25
CA PRO A 123 9.97 -10.00 14.50
C PRO A 123 10.88 -9.89 13.27
N SER A 124 11.69 -10.92 13.02
CA SER A 124 12.57 -11.00 11.84
C SER A 124 11.82 -11.40 10.55
N PHE A 125 10.54 -11.73 10.67
CA PHE A 125 9.67 -12.06 9.54
C PHE A 125 8.62 -10.97 9.33
N PRO A 126 8.18 -10.72 8.09
CA PRO A 126 7.18 -9.69 7.79
C PRO A 126 5.85 -9.99 8.46
N LEU A 127 5.24 -9.00 9.09
CA LEU A 127 3.89 -9.03 9.64
C LEU A 127 2.89 -8.33 8.73
N VAL A 128 3.34 -7.29 8.06
CA VAL A 128 2.55 -6.45 7.14
C VAL A 128 3.39 -6.09 5.92
N ALA A 129 2.72 -5.80 4.81
CA ALA A 129 3.33 -5.35 3.57
C ALA A 129 2.38 -4.42 2.81
N ASN A 130 2.94 -3.50 2.04
CA ASN A 130 2.19 -2.59 1.18
C ASN A 130 2.41 -2.90 -0.30
N SER A 131 1.37 -2.67 -1.11
CA SER A 131 1.45 -2.46 -2.54
C SER A 131 1.13 -1.01 -2.84
N VAL A 132 2.09 -0.26 -3.38
CA VAL A 132 1.92 1.14 -3.81
C VAL A 132 1.75 1.14 -5.32
N TRP A 133 0.58 1.54 -5.80
CA TRP A 133 0.21 1.52 -7.22
C TRP A 133 0.41 2.89 -7.82
N PHE A 134 1.21 3.00 -8.85
CA PHE A 134 1.54 4.25 -9.51
C PHE A 134 0.46 4.57 -10.55
N LEU A 135 -0.48 5.46 -10.20
CA LEU A 135 -1.49 5.93 -11.14
C LEU A 135 -1.01 7.12 -11.97
N ASP A 136 0.05 7.79 -11.51
CA ASP A 136 0.89 8.73 -12.25
C ASP A 136 2.31 8.17 -12.38
N ASP A 137 3.14 8.75 -13.22
CA ASP A 137 4.58 8.51 -13.15
C ASP A 137 5.07 9.04 -11.80
N PHE A 138 5.77 8.22 -11.02
CA PHE A 138 6.39 8.66 -9.77
C PHE A 138 7.80 9.13 -10.08
N THR A 139 8.09 10.38 -9.74
CA THR A 139 9.34 11.08 -10.06
C THR A 139 9.96 11.69 -8.82
N LEU A 140 11.20 12.11 -8.93
CA LEU A 140 11.91 12.83 -7.85
C LEU A 140 11.20 14.12 -7.43
N GLU A 141 10.37 14.69 -8.33
CA GLU A 141 9.75 16.01 -8.13
C GLU A 141 8.33 15.91 -7.55
N ASN A 142 7.62 14.79 -7.73
CA ASN A 142 6.20 14.69 -7.38
C ASN A 142 5.90 13.84 -6.15
N GLY A 143 6.91 13.60 -5.30
CA GLY A 143 6.70 12.87 -4.06
C GLY A 143 6.72 11.36 -4.22
N ALA A 144 7.67 10.83 -4.99
CA ALA A 144 7.90 9.39 -5.07
C ALA A 144 8.14 8.78 -3.69
N THR A 145 7.85 7.49 -3.56
CA THR A 145 8.09 6.76 -2.30
C THR A 145 9.58 6.70 -2.01
N SER A 146 10.00 7.20 -0.85
CA SER A 146 11.35 7.03 -0.31
C SER A 146 11.47 5.75 0.49
N CYS A 147 12.62 5.11 0.45
CA CYS A 147 12.94 4.02 1.37
C CYS A 147 14.45 3.88 1.61
N VAL A 148 14.81 3.25 2.73
CA VAL A 148 16.18 2.87 3.07
C VAL A 148 16.34 1.37 2.84
N PRO A 149 17.02 0.92 1.76
CA PRO A 149 17.15 -0.49 1.42
C PRO A 149 17.75 -1.33 2.56
N GLY A 150 17.17 -2.50 2.82
CA GLY A 150 17.64 -3.42 3.84
C GLY A 150 17.35 -3.01 5.30
N SER A 151 16.72 -1.85 5.53
CA SER A 151 16.38 -1.37 6.88
C SER A 151 15.36 -2.25 7.60
N HIS A 152 14.56 -3.02 6.89
CA HIS A 152 13.63 -4.01 7.47
C HIS A 152 14.32 -5.09 8.31
N ARG A 153 15.65 -5.23 8.21
CA ARG A 153 16.46 -6.13 9.02
C ARG A 153 17.03 -5.47 10.27
N ARG A 154 16.80 -4.14 10.46
CA ARG A 154 17.23 -3.39 11.65
C ARG A 154 16.18 -3.55 12.75
N LEU A 155 16.09 -4.73 13.36
CA LEU A 155 14.99 -5.14 14.26
C LEU A 155 14.89 -4.32 15.54
N GLU A 156 15.96 -3.66 15.95
CA GLU A 156 16.05 -2.88 17.20
C GLU A 156 15.93 -1.37 16.96
N ALA A 157 16.05 -0.91 15.69
CA ALA A 157 16.08 0.51 15.36
C ALA A 157 14.77 0.96 14.68
N LEU A 158 14.44 2.23 14.83
CA LEU A 158 13.45 2.98 14.08
C LEU A 158 14.17 4.12 13.34
N PRO A 159 13.62 4.62 12.22
CA PRO A 159 14.13 5.84 11.64
C PRO A 159 13.97 7.01 12.61
N GLU A 160 15.00 7.83 12.72
CA GLU A 160 14.99 9.01 13.60
C GLU A 160 14.51 10.23 12.81
N SER A 161 13.62 11.02 13.41
CA SER A 161 13.09 12.22 12.75
C SER A 161 14.21 13.25 12.54
N GLY A 162 14.28 13.79 11.30
CA GLY A 162 15.27 14.82 10.94
C GLY A 162 16.69 14.29 10.68
N VAL A 163 16.87 12.97 10.66
CA VAL A 163 18.14 12.33 10.25
C VAL A 163 18.09 12.04 8.75
N GLU A 164 19.09 12.49 8.01
CA GLU A 164 19.31 12.15 6.62
C GLU A 164 20.08 10.82 6.53
N TYR A 165 19.53 9.87 5.77
CA TYR A 165 20.16 8.58 5.52
C TYR A 165 20.79 8.57 4.13
N THR A 166 22.12 8.39 4.05
CA THR A 166 22.88 8.45 2.80
C THR A 166 22.53 7.34 1.80
N ASP A 167 21.88 6.28 2.28
CA ASP A 167 21.39 5.14 1.51
C ASP A 167 19.88 5.21 1.23
N GLU A 168 19.22 6.34 1.55
CA GLU A 168 17.83 6.58 1.18
C GLU A 168 17.68 6.74 -0.34
N LEU A 169 16.69 6.07 -0.89
CA LEU A 169 16.36 6.07 -2.31
C LEU A 169 14.92 6.50 -2.54
N GLN A 170 14.68 7.35 -3.52
CA GLN A 170 13.35 7.61 -4.05
C GLN A 170 13.04 6.62 -5.17
N ILE A 171 11.98 5.84 -5.01
CA ILE A 171 11.59 4.81 -5.96
C ILE A 171 10.71 5.44 -7.05
N CYS A 172 11.35 5.84 -8.13
CA CYS A 172 10.69 6.38 -9.32
C CYS A 172 10.30 5.26 -10.27
N GLY A 173 9.24 5.50 -11.06
CA GLY A 173 8.80 4.54 -12.07
C GLY A 173 7.59 5.03 -12.85
N PRO A 174 7.31 4.41 -14.01
CA PRO A 174 6.20 4.79 -14.85
C PRO A 174 4.85 4.39 -14.23
N ARG A 175 3.80 5.14 -14.55
CA ARG A 175 2.43 4.76 -14.22
C ARG A 175 2.10 3.34 -14.69
N GLY A 176 1.22 2.68 -13.97
CA GLY A 176 0.92 1.26 -14.14
C GLY A 176 1.89 0.34 -13.41
N SER A 177 2.92 0.87 -12.74
CA SER A 177 3.81 0.10 -11.88
C SER A 177 3.19 -0.16 -10.51
N VAL A 178 3.63 -1.23 -9.86
CA VAL A 178 3.27 -1.55 -8.48
C VAL A 178 4.54 -1.80 -7.68
N LEU A 179 4.76 -0.99 -6.66
CA LEU A 179 5.86 -1.15 -5.71
C LEU A 179 5.38 -2.00 -4.53
N ILE A 180 6.03 -3.11 -4.30
CA ILE A 180 5.83 -3.97 -3.13
C ILE A 180 6.80 -3.53 -2.05
N VAL A 181 6.31 -3.34 -0.84
CA VAL A 181 7.09 -2.83 0.30
C VAL A 181 6.85 -3.71 1.52
N ASN A 182 7.92 -4.28 2.08
CA ASN A 182 7.88 -4.91 3.40
C ASN A 182 7.59 -3.83 4.45
N GLY A 183 6.56 -3.98 5.27
CA GLY A 183 6.15 -2.95 6.22
C GLY A 183 7.19 -2.60 7.30
N ALA A 184 8.23 -3.41 7.45
CA ALA A 184 9.35 -3.13 8.35
C ALA A 184 10.45 -2.26 7.71
N ILE A 185 10.43 -2.02 6.39
CA ILE A 185 11.39 -1.13 5.75
C ILE A 185 11.12 0.31 6.18
N TRP A 186 12.15 1.09 6.36
CA TRP A 186 12.01 2.53 6.59
C TRP A 186 11.62 3.19 5.29
N HIS A 187 10.42 3.75 5.24
CA HIS A 187 9.85 4.33 4.03
C HIS A 187 8.95 5.52 4.33
N GLY A 188 8.70 6.32 3.31
CA GLY A 188 7.83 7.49 3.36
C GLY A 188 7.46 7.98 1.98
N SER A 189 6.85 9.15 1.88
CA SER A 189 6.68 9.89 0.62
C SER A 189 7.52 11.14 0.66
N SER A 190 8.26 11.41 -0.42
CA SER A 190 8.99 12.66 -0.58
C SER A 190 8.05 13.82 -0.85
N GLU A 191 8.58 15.05 -0.88
CA GLU A 191 7.85 16.26 -1.17
C GLU A 191 7.30 16.28 -2.61
N ASN A 192 6.07 16.76 -2.79
CA ASN A 192 5.53 17.07 -4.11
C ASN A 192 5.78 18.55 -4.46
N ARG A 193 6.84 18.79 -5.23
CA ARG A 193 7.24 20.12 -5.72
C ARG A 193 6.59 20.52 -7.04
N THR A 194 5.74 19.66 -7.60
CA THR A 194 5.05 19.94 -8.86
C THR A 194 3.75 20.73 -8.63
N ASN A 195 3.15 21.21 -9.71
CA ASN A 195 1.85 21.87 -9.69
C ASN A 195 0.66 20.91 -9.89
N GLU A 196 0.93 19.61 -9.95
CA GLU A 196 -0.07 18.57 -10.20
C GLU A 196 -0.16 17.60 -9.01
N PRO A 197 -1.33 17.06 -8.72
CA PRO A 197 -1.46 16.02 -7.70
C PRO A 197 -0.82 14.72 -8.20
N ARG A 198 -0.14 14.00 -7.29
CA ARG A 198 0.32 12.64 -7.52
C ARG A 198 -0.66 11.66 -6.89
N VAL A 199 -1.20 10.74 -7.70
CA VAL A 199 -2.22 9.78 -7.30
C VAL A 199 -1.62 8.37 -7.25
N GLY A 200 -1.88 7.67 -6.18
CA GLY A 200 -1.55 6.25 -6.03
C GLY A 200 -2.61 5.50 -5.24
N LEU A 201 -2.61 4.17 -5.35
CA LEU A 201 -3.37 3.32 -4.44
C LEU A 201 -2.41 2.67 -3.45
N LEU A 202 -2.91 2.44 -2.25
CA LEU A 202 -2.19 1.72 -1.20
C LEU A 202 -3.00 0.49 -0.81
N GLY A 203 -2.52 -0.69 -1.18
CA GLY A 203 -3.05 -1.96 -0.71
C GLY A 203 -2.20 -2.44 0.47
N PHE A 204 -2.71 -2.30 1.68
CA PHE A 204 -2.04 -2.73 2.90
C PHE A 204 -2.49 -4.13 3.28
N PHE A 205 -1.55 -5.06 3.34
CA PHE A 205 -1.80 -6.46 3.66
C PHE A 205 -1.21 -6.84 5.01
N CYS A 206 -1.79 -7.83 5.64
CA CYS A 206 -1.28 -8.37 6.91
C CYS A 206 -1.38 -9.90 6.94
N ARG A 207 -0.59 -10.52 7.84
CA ARG A 207 -0.79 -11.93 8.18
C ARG A 207 -2.20 -12.13 8.76
N SER A 208 -2.81 -13.26 8.47
CA SER A 208 -4.19 -13.60 8.89
C SER A 208 -4.41 -13.55 10.40
N MET A 209 -3.37 -13.69 11.19
CA MET A 209 -3.42 -13.59 12.66
C MET A 209 -3.56 -12.15 13.17
N LEU A 210 -3.41 -11.14 12.32
CA LEU A 210 -3.52 -9.73 12.71
C LEU A 210 -4.91 -9.19 12.41
N LYS A 211 -5.35 -8.25 13.23
CA LYS A 211 -6.58 -7.51 12.96
C LYS A 211 -6.34 -6.51 11.84
N PRO A 212 -7.14 -6.53 10.75
CA PRO A 212 -7.02 -5.56 9.68
C PRO A 212 -7.39 -4.14 10.14
N GLN A 213 -6.84 -3.13 9.46
CA GLN A 213 -7.18 -1.71 9.70
C GLN A 213 -8.65 -1.41 9.41
N GLN A 214 -9.21 -2.06 8.38
CA GLN A 214 -10.61 -1.95 8.00
C GLN A 214 -11.37 -3.22 8.38
N ALA A 215 -12.52 -3.04 9.02
CA ALA A 215 -13.39 -4.16 9.37
C ALA A 215 -14.22 -4.59 8.14
N HIS A 216 -13.56 -5.16 7.14
CA HIS A 216 -14.17 -5.52 5.85
C HIS A 216 -15.48 -6.30 5.98
N LEU A 217 -15.56 -7.25 6.93
CA LEU A 217 -16.79 -8.02 7.22
C LEU A 217 -18.01 -7.16 7.62
N LYS A 218 -17.79 -5.88 7.96
CA LYS A 218 -18.83 -4.91 8.35
C LYS A 218 -19.00 -3.78 7.36
N LEU A 219 -17.96 -3.47 6.59
CA LEU A 219 -17.89 -2.29 5.74
C LEU A 219 -18.20 -2.60 4.28
N VAL A 220 -17.96 -3.84 3.86
CA VAL A 220 -18.21 -4.25 2.48
C VAL A 220 -19.67 -4.62 2.32
N SER A 221 -20.31 -4.08 1.28
CA SER A 221 -21.74 -4.29 1.00
C SER A 221 -22.06 -5.74 0.60
N ASP A 222 -23.30 -6.15 0.82
CA ASP A 222 -23.79 -7.46 0.38
C ASP A 222 -23.68 -7.63 -1.14
N GLU A 223 -23.77 -6.54 -1.90
CA GLU A 223 -23.59 -6.53 -3.35
C GLU A 223 -22.19 -7.00 -3.72
N VAL A 224 -21.15 -6.42 -3.14
CA VAL A 224 -19.76 -6.83 -3.35
C VAL A 224 -19.55 -8.28 -2.89
N VAL A 225 -20.03 -8.64 -1.72
CA VAL A 225 -19.91 -10.02 -1.18
C VAL A 225 -20.53 -11.05 -2.12
N SER A 226 -21.68 -10.72 -2.72
CA SER A 226 -22.41 -11.64 -3.62
C SER A 226 -21.64 -11.97 -4.90
N ARG A 227 -20.93 -10.99 -5.46
CA ARG A 227 -20.13 -11.16 -6.69
C ARG A 227 -18.66 -11.47 -6.46
N ALA A 228 -18.18 -11.36 -5.20
CA ALA A 228 -16.77 -11.54 -4.88
C ALA A 228 -16.26 -12.93 -5.26
N THR A 229 -15.12 -12.96 -5.92
CA THR A 229 -14.37 -14.19 -6.22
C THR A 229 -13.92 -14.88 -4.93
N PRO A 230 -13.57 -16.17 -4.96
CA PRO A 230 -12.95 -16.83 -3.80
C PRO A 230 -11.70 -16.10 -3.30
N THR A 231 -10.87 -15.59 -4.21
CA THR A 231 -9.69 -14.81 -3.84
C THR A 231 -10.06 -13.54 -3.08
N LEU A 232 -11.03 -12.76 -3.57
CA LEU A 232 -11.47 -11.55 -2.89
C LEU A 232 -12.08 -11.85 -1.53
N LYS A 233 -12.90 -12.89 -1.41
CA LYS A 233 -13.47 -13.35 -0.12
C LYS A 233 -12.39 -13.69 0.89
N ARG A 234 -11.36 -14.43 0.47
CA ARG A 234 -10.19 -14.74 1.32
C ARG A 234 -9.49 -13.45 1.77
N LEU A 235 -9.19 -12.54 0.84
CA LEU A 235 -8.53 -11.27 1.15
C LEU A 235 -9.32 -10.41 2.14
N LEU A 236 -10.64 -10.41 2.04
CA LEU A 236 -11.53 -9.66 2.93
C LEU A 236 -11.77 -10.37 4.28
N GLY A 237 -11.26 -11.59 4.46
CA GLY A 237 -11.35 -12.33 5.70
C GLY A 237 -12.64 -13.14 5.88
N PHE A 238 -13.45 -13.32 4.82
CA PHE A 238 -14.68 -14.14 4.91
C PHE A 238 -14.38 -15.63 5.13
N ASP A 239 -13.22 -16.11 4.67
CA ASP A 239 -12.82 -17.52 4.76
C ASP A 239 -11.72 -17.74 5.84
N SER A 240 -11.37 -16.70 6.61
CA SER A 240 -10.25 -16.72 7.56
C SER A 240 -10.67 -16.99 9.00
N LEU A 241 -11.77 -17.67 9.22
CA LEU A 241 -12.07 -18.18 10.56
C LEU A 241 -11.05 -19.26 10.92
N PRO A 242 -10.42 -19.15 12.11
CA PRO A 242 -9.55 -20.22 12.58
C PRO A 242 -10.35 -21.54 12.52
N ASN A 243 -9.85 -22.52 11.79
CA ASN A 243 -10.48 -23.82 11.77
C ASN A 243 -10.25 -24.51 13.12
N MET A 244 -11.09 -24.17 14.09
CA MET A 244 -11.05 -24.73 15.45
C MET A 244 -11.48 -26.20 15.51
N ASN A 245 -11.88 -26.77 14.37
CA ASN A 245 -12.38 -28.14 14.25
C ASN A 245 -11.48 -29.04 13.39
N ALA A 246 -10.25 -28.62 13.09
CA ALA A 246 -9.25 -29.44 12.41
C ALA A 246 -8.40 -30.24 13.39
#